data_6545c8b0090642f30823b78e4e165265
#
_entry.id   6545c8b0090642f30823b78e4e165265
#
_cell.length_a   1.000
_cell.length_b   1.000
_cell.length_c   1.000
_cell.angle_alpha   90.00
_cell.angle_beta   90.00
_cell.angle_gamma   90.00
#
_symmetry.space_group_name_H-M   'P 1'
#
loop_
_entity.id
_entity.type
_entity.pdbx_description
1 polymer ?
#
loop_
_entity_poly.entity_id
_entity_poly.type
_entity_poly.pdbx_seq_one_letter_code
_entity_poly.pdbx_strand_id
1 'polypeptide(L)'
;MLSPRQELVLRLVVERTLDDGAPVGSKALSEQLSWGPSTIRSELSALEQQGLLDHPHTSAGRVPTEKGYRYLVDRLLTDRVTRSPLLGLGQSRRELDEA
;
A
#
# COMPACT_ATOMS: atom_id res chain seq x y z
N MET A 1 13.87 3.12 1.84
CA MET A 1 12.90 3.24 0.75
C MET A 1 12.57 1.89 0.18
N LEU A 2 11.31 1.65 -0.14
CA LEU A 2 10.90 0.36 -0.65
C LEU A 2 11.19 0.23 -2.14
N SER A 3 11.39 -1.00 -2.59
CA SER A 3 11.48 -1.27 -4.02
C SER A 3 10.10 -1.07 -4.65
N PRO A 4 10.02 -0.88 -5.97
CA PRO A 4 8.71 -0.76 -6.62
C PRO A 4 7.79 -1.95 -6.35
N ARG A 5 8.37 -3.15 -6.27
CA ARG A 5 7.61 -4.37 -5.98
C ARG A 5 7.04 -4.33 -4.57
N GLN A 6 7.84 -3.90 -3.59
CA GLN A 6 7.40 -3.80 -2.21
C GLN A 6 6.33 -2.72 -2.06
N GLU A 7 6.48 -1.60 -2.75
CA GLU A 7 5.44 -0.56 -2.71
C GLU A 7 4.13 -1.05 -3.29
N LEU A 8 4.19 -1.81 -4.37
CA LEU A 8 2.98 -2.35 -4.97
C LEU A 8 2.27 -3.31 -4.02
N VAL A 9 3.02 -4.19 -3.37
CA VAL A 9 2.43 -5.13 -2.41
C VAL A 9 1.81 -4.38 -1.23
N LEU A 10 2.52 -3.40 -0.68
CA LEU A 10 1.99 -2.60 0.42
C LEU A 10 0.69 -1.90 0.00
N ARG A 11 0.69 -1.31 -1.18
CA ARG A 11 -0.49 -0.62 -1.68
C ARG A 11 -1.68 -1.56 -1.82
N LEU A 12 -1.45 -2.76 -2.37
CA LEU A 12 -2.54 -3.72 -2.54
C LEU A 12 -3.08 -4.20 -1.20
N VAL A 13 -2.19 -4.39 -0.20
CA VAL A 13 -2.63 -4.79 1.13
C VAL A 13 -3.50 -3.69 1.74
N VAL A 14 -3.07 -2.43 1.61
CA VAL A 14 -3.83 -1.31 2.15
C VAL A 14 -5.20 -1.22 1.46
N GLU A 15 -5.22 -1.30 0.14
CA GLU A 15 -6.48 -1.18 -0.60
C GLU A 15 -7.46 -2.29 -0.24
N ARG A 16 -6.98 -3.52 -0.15
CA ARG A 16 -7.86 -4.63 0.20
C ARG A 16 -8.32 -4.57 1.65
N THR A 17 -7.46 -4.12 2.55
CA THR A 17 -7.86 -3.95 3.94
C THR A 17 -8.97 -2.91 4.06
N LEU A 18 -8.86 -1.81 3.31
CA LEU A 18 -9.89 -0.78 3.34
C LEU A 18 -11.20 -1.27 2.74
N ASP A 19 -11.14 -2.11 1.71
CA ASP A 19 -12.34 -2.64 1.08
C ASP A 19 -13.02 -3.72 1.92
N ASP A 20 -12.24 -4.68 2.41
CA ASP A 20 -12.79 -5.86 3.07
C ASP A 20 -12.83 -5.75 4.58
N GLY A 21 -12.04 -4.89 5.15
CA GLY A 21 -11.93 -4.77 6.61
C GLY A 21 -11.31 -5.99 7.26
N ALA A 22 -10.54 -6.77 6.52
CA ALA A 22 -10.00 -8.03 7.00
C ALA A 22 -8.54 -8.19 6.57
N PRO A 23 -7.76 -9.00 7.29
CA PRO A 23 -6.37 -9.26 6.89
C PRO A 23 -6.28 -9.85 5.48
N VAL A 24 -5.21 -9.51 4.79
CA VAL A 24 -5.01 -9.90 3.40
C VAL A 24 -4.02 -11.04 3.31
N GLY A 25 -4.45 -12.16 2.72
CA GLY A 25 -3.58 -13.32 2.56
C GLY A 25 -2.82 -13.30 1.25
N SER A 26 -1.77 -14.11 1.19
CA SER A 26 -0.94 -14.19 -0.02
C SER A 26 -1.74 -14.71 -1.21
N LYS A 27 -2.76 -15.54 -0.96
CA LYS A 27 -3.58 -16.06 -2.05
C LYS A 27 -4.35 -14.95 -2.75
N ALA A 28 -4.92 -14.03 -1.98
CA ALA A 28 -5.64 -12.90 -2.57
C ALA A 28 -4.72 -12.05 -3.41
N LEU A 29 -3.49 -11.86 -2.96
CA LEU A 29 -2.51 -11.08 -3.72
C LEU A 29 -2.06 -11.81 -4.97
N SER A 30 -1.89 -13.14 -4.91
CA SER A 30 -1.48 -13.89 -6.08
C SER A 30 -2.55 -13.90 -7.16
N GLU A 31 -3.80 -13.68 -6.80
CA GLU A 31 -4.87 -13.56 -7.78
C GLU A 31 -4.81 -12.22 -8.53
N GLN A 32 -4.29 -11.19 -7.87
CA GLN A 32 -4.15 -9.90 -8.50
C GLN A 32 -2.82 -9.72 -9.20
N LEU A 33 -1.78 -10.39 -8.72
CA LEU A 33 -0.45 -10.29 -9.28
C LEU A 33 -0.09 -11.60 -9.94
N SER A 34 0.67 -11.55 -11.01
CA SER A 34 1.10 -12.76 -11.68
C SER A 34 2.35 -13.36 -11.08
N TRP A 35 2.64 -13.05 -9.82
CA TRP A 35 3.83 -13.53 -9.13
C TRP A 35 3.53 -14.83 -8.41
N GLY A 36 4.55 -15.67 -8.23
CA GLY A 36 4.39 -16.90 -7.50
C GLY A 36 4.18 -16.69 -6.01
N PRO A 37 3.59 -17.67 -5.32
CA PRO A 37 3.30 -17.52 -3.89
C PRO A 37 4.53 -17.25 -3.03
N SER A 38 5.67 -17.86 -3.37
CA SER A 38 6.88 -17.65 -2.56
C SER A 38 7.40 -16.23 -2.71
N THR A 39 7.27 -15.63 -3.90
CA THR A 39 7.68 -14.26 -4.13
C THR A 39 6.80 -13.32 -3.30
N ILE A 40 5.49 -13.55 -3.31
CA ILE A 40 4.56 -12.73 -2.55
C ILE A 40 4.84 -12.83 -1.06
N ARG A 41 5.03 -14.05 -0.54
CA ARG A 41 5.34 -14.23 0.87
C ARG A 41 6.65 -13.57 1.26
N SER A 42 7.64 -13.60 0.37
CA SER A 42 8.93 -12.96 0.61
C SER A 42 8.75 -11.45 0.75
N GLU A 43 7.97 -10.83 -0.13
CA GLU A 43 7.73 -9.39 -0.06
C GLU A 43 6.92 -9.02 1.17
N LEU A 44 5.93 -9.84 1.54
CA LEU A 44 5.14 -9.60 2.74
C LEU A 44 6.03 -9.66 3.99
N SER A 45 6.93 -10.64 4.04
CA SER A 45 7.85 -10.76 5.18
C SER A 45 8.79 -9.57 5.26
N ALA A 46 9.28 -9.10 4.13
CA ALA A 46 10.16 -7.93 4.11
C ALA A 46 9.45 -6.69 4.64
N LEU A 47 8.19 -6.50 4.23
CA LEU A 47 7.41 -5.36 4.70
C LEU A 47 7.10 -5.49 6.20
N GLU A 48 6.85 -6.70 6.65
CA GLU A 48 6.59 -6.95 8.07
C GLU A 48 7.84 -6.64 8.90
N GLN A 49 9.02 -7.03 8.42
CA GLN A 49 10.26 -6.75 9.11
C GLN A 49 10.54 -5.26 9.21
N GLN A 50 10.08 -4.49 8.25
CA GLN A 50 10.25 -3.05 8.28
C GLN A 50 9.18 -2.34 9.11
N GLY A 51 8.26 -3.10 9.68
CA GLY A 51 7.20 -2.53 10.51
C GLY A 51 6.07 -1.90 9.74
N LEU A 52 5.97 -2.18 8.43
CA LEU A 52 4.93 -1.60 7.60
C LEU A 52 3.68 -2.47 7.54
N LEU A 53 3.83 -3.76 7.80
CA LEU A 53 2.72 -4.69 7.90
C LEU A 53 2.80 -5.44 9.23
N ASP A 54 1.67 -5.95 9.67
CA ASP A 54 1.58 -6.75 10.89
C ASP A 54 0.86 -8.06 10.58
N HIS A 55 1.07 -9.06 11.42
CA HIS A 55 0.51 -10.39 11.23
C HIS A 55 -0.35 -10.73 12.44
N PRO A 56 -1.67 -10.57 12.34
CA PRO A 56 -2.55 -10.88 13.48
C PRO A 56 -2.45 -12.36 13.88
N HIS A 57 -2.51 -12.62 15.16
CA HIS A 57 -2.37 -13.98 15.69
C HIS A 57 -3.44 -14.92 15.19
N THR A 58 -4.63 -14.41 14.90
CA THR A 58 -5.76 -15.26 14.55
C THR A 58 -5.92 -15.43 13.05
N SER A 59 -4.96 -14.98 12.27
CA SER A 59 -5.10 -15.02 10.83
C SER A 59 -3.75 -15.21 10.15
N ALA A 60 -3.75 -15.87 8.99
CA ALA A 60 -2.55 -15.98 8.18
C ALA A 60 -2.32 -14.73 7.33
N GLY A 61 -3.27 -13.81 7.33
CA GLY A 61 -3.15 -12.60 6.52
C GLY A 61 -2.31 -11.52 7.15
N ARG A 62 -2.15 -10.42 6.45
CA ARG A 62 -1.40 -9.26 6.91
C ARG A 62 -2.30 -8.05 6.92
N VAL A 63 -2.02 -7.12 7.84
CA VAL A 63 -2.71 -5.83 7.90
C VAL A 63 -1.67 -4.73 7.92
N PRO A 64 -1.98 -3.54 7.38
CA PRO A 64 -1.03 -2.43 7.43
C PRO A 64 -0.92 -1.89 8.85
N THR A 65 0.27 -1.46 9.22
CA THR A 65 0.46 -0.74 10.48
C THR A 65 0.23 0.74 10.21
N GLU A 66 0.20 1.54 11.27
CA GLU A 66 0.13 3.00 11.11
C GLU A 66 1.30 3.50 10.26
N LYS A 67 2.48 2.93 10.47
CA LYS A 67 3.67 3.29 9.69
C LYS A 67 3.47 2.93 8.22
N GLY A 68 2.82 1.80 7.94
CA GLY A 68 2.54 1.40 6.56
C GLY A 68 1.60 2.35 5.86
N TYR A 69 0.52 2.77 6.52
CA TYR A 69 -0.39 3.75 5.95
C TYR A 69 0.32 5.07 5.72
N ARG A 70 1.11 5.51 6.67
CA ARG A 70 1.80 6.79 6.58
C ARG A 70 2.81 6.78 5.43
N TYR A 71 3.54 5.69 5.27
CA TYR A 71 4.49 5.57 4.17
C TYR A 71 3.78 5.73 2.82
N LEU A 72 2.66 5.03 2.67
CA LEU A 72 1.93 5.07 1.41
C LEU A 72 1.35 6.45 1.13
N VAL A 73 0.79 7.10 2.14
CA VAL A 73 0.24 8.44 2.00
C VAL A 73 1.35 9.42 1.59
N ASP A 74 2.51 9.32 2.21
CA ASP A 74 3.62 10.19 1.89
C ASP A 74 4.08 9.99 0.44
N ARG A 75 4.11 8.74 -0.01
CA ARG A 75 4.50 8.45 -1.39
C ARG A 75 3.47 8.99 -2.39
N LEU A 76 2.19 8.84 -2.08
CA LEU A 76 1.15 9.34 -2.96
C LEU A 76 1.17 10.87 -3.04
N LEU A 77 1.43 11.54 -1.93
CA LEU A 77 1.53 12.99 -1.93
C LEU A 77 2.74 13.46 -2.73
N THR A 78 3.84 12.76 -2.60
CA THR A 78 5.06 13.09 -3.35
C THR A 78 4.82 12.92 -4.84
N ASP A 79 4.19 11.81 -5.25
CA ASP A 79 3.87 11.58 -6.64
C ASP A 79 2.96 12.66 -7.18
N ARG A 80 1.96 13.04 -6.43
CA ARG A 80 1.02 14.07 -6.86
C ARG A 80 1.73 15.39 -7.10
N VAL A 81 2.60 15.79 -6.20
CA VAL A 81 3.35 17.02 -6.35
C VAL A 81 4.24 16.96 -7.59
N THR A 82 4.87 15.83 -7.81
CA THR A 82 5.76 15.65 -8.96
C THR A 82 4.98 15.66 -10.27
N ARG A 83 3.83 15.02 -10.29
CA ARG A 83 3.08 14.88 -11.53
C ARG A 83 2.26 16.10 -11.89
N SER A 84 1.94 16.93 -10.92
CA SER A 84 1.08 18.07 -11.16
C SER A 84 1.71 19.35 -10.69
N PRO A 85 2.79 19.72 -11.31
CA PRO A 85 3.50 20.92 -10.90
C PRO A 85 2.64 22.17 -11.01
N LEU A 86 1.71 22.14 -11.95
CA LEU A 86 0.89 23.28 -12.08
C LEU A 86 -0.13 23.40 -11.04
N LEU A 87 -0.33 22.36 -10.31
CA LEU A 87 -1.27 22.46 -9.32
C LEU A 87 -0.71 23.18 -8.20
N GLY A 88 0.47 23.38 -8.30
CA GLY A 88 1.07 24.24 -7.43
C GLY A 88 0.32 25.49 -7.52
N LEU A 89 -0.51 25.58 -8.50
CA LEU A 89 -1.30 26.56 -8.69
C LEU A 89 -2.62 26.32 -8.46
N GLY A 90 -3.08 25.61 -8.21
CA GLY A 90 -4.27 25.50 -8.10
C GLY A 90 -5.24 24.80 -8.45
N GLN A 91 -5.79 24.66 -8.63
CA GLN A 91 -6.68 23.94 -8.90
C GLN A 91 -7.10 23.02 -8.00
N SER A 92 -7.11 23.53 -7.42
CA SER A 92 -7.31 22.75 -6.81
C SER A 92 -8.08 22.47 -6.21
N ARG A 93 -8.65 23.03 -6.32
CA ARG A 93 -9.12 22.54 -5.99
C ARG A 93 -9.96 22.03 -5.83
N ARG A 94 -10.42 22.42 -5.93
CA ARG A 94 -10.99 21.72 -6.02
C ARG A 94 -11.23 20.97 -5.78
N GLU A 95 -11.24 21.08 -5.88
CA GLU A 95 -11.20 20.17 -5.87
C GLU A 95 -11.27 19.68 -5.25
N LEU A 96 -11.29 20.43 -5.02
CA LEU A 96 -11.06 19.83 -4.64
C LEU A 96 -11.61 19.47 -4.35
N ASP A 97 -11.92 20.11 -4.44
CA ASP A 97 -12.07 19.59 -4.46
C ASP A 97 -12.45 19.15 -4.45
N GLU A 98 -12.65 19.65 -4.63
CA GLU A 98 -12.68 19.11 -4.83
C GLU A 98 -12.63 18.66 -4.68
N ALA A 99 -12.92 19.47 -4.57
CA ALA A 99 -12.64 18.92 -4.64
C ALA A 99 -12.63 18.78 -4.48
#